data_383e104c7bde63cce77e965181eca845
#
_entry.id   383e104c7bde63cce77e965181eca845
#
_cell.length_a   1.000
_cell.length_b   1.000
_cell.length_c   1.000
_cell.angle_alpha   90.00
_cell.angle_beta   90.00
_cell.angle_gamma   90.00
#
_symmetry.space_group_name_H-M   'P 1'
#
loop_
_entity.id
_entity.type
_entity.pdbx_description
1 polymer ?
#
loop_
_entity_poly.entity_id
_entity_poly.type
_entity_poly.pdbx_seq_one_letter_code
_entity_poly.pdbx_strand_id
1 'polypeptide(L)'
;MAHTQFRMDNQWLPFTPNRSFQKDPRIFVAADGMHFTTHDGKQVIDGISSLWCVGAGHNRKTINEAIKQQLDTLDYATAFSVSNDKAFRAAEMIAAMAPGDLNKVLFCNSGSEAADTSLRVALAYHRARGEGHRNLFIGRERGYHGVNFG
;
A
#
# COMPACT_ATOMS: atom_id res chain seq x y z
N MET A 1 16.28 -18.02 26.15
CA MET A 1 15.50 -16.90 25.56
C MET A 1 16.47 -16.10 24.72
N ALA A 2 16.31 -16.08 23.39
CA ALA A 2 17.13 -15.25 22.51
C ALA A 2 16.82 -13.78 22.88
N HIS A 3 17.83 -13.04 23.31
CA HIS A 3 17.70 -11.61 23.55
C HIS A 3 17.42 -10.95 22.22
N THR A 4 16.19 -10.50 22.00
CA THR A 4 15.85 -9.61 20.88
C THR A 4 16.71 -8.35 21.00
N GLN A 5 17.52 -8.06 19.99
CA GLN A 5 18.37 -6.85 19.93
C GLN A 5 17.55 -5.56 19.79
N PHE A 6 16.21 -5.65 19.79
CA PHE A 6 15.32 -4.52 19.50
C PHE A 6 14.49 -4.14 20.73
N ARG A 7 14.36 -2.84 20.97
CA ARG A 7 13.38 -2.30 21.88
C ARG A 7 12.02 -2.27 21.18
N MET A 8 11.06 -3.07 21.67
CA MET A 8 9.73 -3.21 21.05
C MET A 8 8.67 -2.30 21.67
N ASP A 9 8.97 -1.67 22.80
CA ASP A 9 8.06 -0.82 23.55
C ASP A 9 7.78 0.55 22.89
N ASN A 10 8.64 0.98 21.99
CA ASN A 10 8.52 2.27 21.29
C ASN A 10 7.66 2.22 20.04
N GLN A 11 7.35 1.03 19.51
CA GLN A 11 6.54 0.89 18.33
C GLN A 11 5.15 0.36 18.67
N TRP A 12 4.13 1.13 18.34
CA TRP A 12 2.74 0.70 18.42
C TRP A 12 2.33 0.04 17.09
N LEU A 13 2.17 -1.27 17.10
CA LEU A 13 1.70 -2.01 15.93
C LEU A 13 0.18 -1.88 15.80
N PRO A 14 -0.33 -1.44 14.63
CA PRO A 14 -1.77 -1.36 14.39
C PRO A 14 -2.39 -2.77 14.33
N PHE A 15 -3.67 -2.87 14.67
CA PHE A 15 -4.46 -4.11 14.65
C PHE A 15 -3.78 -5.30 15.35
N THR A 16 -2.96 -5.03 16.37
CA THR A 16 -2.11 -6.02 17.03
C THR A 16 -2.26 -5.91 18.54
N PRO A 17 -2.48 -7.00 19.28
CA PRO A 17 -2.43 -6.99 20.72
C PRO A 17 -0.96 -6.87 21.18
N ASN A 18 -0.45 -5.64 21.24
CA ASN A 18 0.97 -5.32 21.41
C ASN A 18 1.64 -5.99 22.63
N ARG A 19 0.94 -6.08 23.76
CA ARG A 19 1.46 -6.76 24.96
C ARG A 19 1.71 -8.26 24.74
N SER A 20 0.86 -8.92 23.95
CA SER A 20 1.05 -10.33 23.60
C SER A 20 2.13 -10.50 22.56
N PHE A 21 2.20 -9.60 21.57
CA PHE A 21 3.24 -9.58 20.57
C PHE A 21 4.64 -9.44 21.18
N GLN A 22 4.81 -8.58 22.16
CA GLN A 22 6.10 -8.37 22.86
C GLN A 22 6.58 -9.61 23.63
N LYS A 23 5.67 -10.50 24.03
CA LYS A 23 6.02 -11.75 24.73
C LYS A 23 6.48 -12.85 23.78
N ASP A 24 5.92 -12.87 22.56
CA ASP A 24 6.22 -13.83 21.49
C ASP A 24 6.26 -13.10 20.13
N PRO A 25 7.35 -12.33 19.88
CA PRO A 25 7.42 -11.46 18.72
C PRO A 25 7.72 -12.24 17.44
N ARG A 26 6.95 -11.96 16.40
CA ARG A 26 7.21 -12.41 15.04
C ARG A 26 7.90 -11.31 14.27
N ILE A 27 9.23 -11.36 14.21
CA ILE A 27 10.07 -10.34 13.57
C ILE A 27 10.75 -10.96 12.37
N PHE A 28 10.53 -10.38 11.21
CA PHE A 28 11.19 -10.78 9.97
C PHE A 28 12.42 -9.91 9.73
N VAL A 29 13.53 -10.54 9.36
CA VAL A 29 14.83 -9.87 9.14
C VAL A 29 15.32 -10.00 7.71
N ALA A 30 14.76 -10.92 6.93
CA ALA A 30 15.04 -11.10 5.52
C ALA A 30 13.83 -11.71 4.81
N ALA A 31 13.81 -11.63 3.48
CA ALA A 31 12.82 -12.29 2.65
C ALA A 31 13.43 -12.66 1.29
N ASP A 32 12.96 -13.75 0.69
CA ASP A 32 13.29 -14.14 -0.69
C ASP A 32 12.15 -14.96 -1.30
N GLY A 33 11.77 -14.64 -2.53
CA GLY A 33 10.67 -15.30 -3.22
C GLY A 33 9.37 -15.22 -2.42
N MET A 34 8.90 -16.32 -1.87
CA MET A 34 7.71 -16.40 -1.03
C MET A 34 8.01 -16.65 0.45
N HIS A 35 9.24 -16.51 0.90
CA HIS A 35 9.63 -16.84 2.26
C HIS A 35 10.20 -15.64 3.00
N PHE A 36 9.83 -15.51 4.27
CA PHE A 36 10.49 -14.67 5.26
C PHE A 36 11.49 -15.49 6.07
N THR A 37 12.55 -14.84 6.51
CA THR A 37 13.43 -15.34 7.57
C THR A 37 13.14 -14.56 8.84
N THR A 38 12.81 -15.25 9.92
CA THR A 38 12.58 -14.66 11.23
C THR A 38 13.91 -14.32 11.93
N HIS A 39 13.86 -13.47 12.96
CA HIS A 39 15.05 -13.09 13.75
C HIS A 39 15.73 -14.27 14.45
N ASP A 40 15.02 -15.38 14.66
CA ASP A 40 15.56 -16.64 15.20
C ASP A 40 15.94 -17.66 14.10
N GLY A 41 15.99 -17.21 12.83
CA GLY A 41 16.49 -17.97 11.69
C GLY A 41 15.51 -18.95 11.04
N LYS A 42 14.24 -18.96 11.45
CA LYS A 42 13.23 -19.83 10.84
C LYS A 42 12.74 -19.27 9.50
N GLN A 43 12.40 -20.18 8.59
CA GLN A 43 11.73 -19.84 7.34
C GLN A 43 10.22 -19.92 7.50
N VAL A 44 9.51 -18.87 7.07
CA VAL A 44 8.06 -18.77 7.13
C VAL A 44 7.52 -18.39 5.75
N ILE A 45 6.50 -19.08 5.29
CA ILE A 45 5.84 -18.76 4.01
C ILE A 45 4.99 -17.50 4.16
N ASP A 46 5.15 -16.57 3.22
CA ASP A 46 4.27 -15.42 3.06
C ASP A 46 3.07 -15.79 2.18
N GLY A 47 2.03 -16.34 2.79
CA GLY A 47 0.82 -16.78 2.09
C GLY A 47 -0.13 -15.66 1.67
N ILE A 48 0.16 -14.40 2.00
CA ILE A 48 -0.69 -13.25 1.71
C ILE A 48 0.05 -12.11 0.99
N SER A 49 1.25 -12.37 0.48
CA SER A 49 2.09 -11.40 -0.22
C SER A 49 2.26 -10.09 0.58
N SER A 50 2.58 -10.21 1.88
CA SER A 50 2.72 -9.07 2.81
C SER A 50 1.51 -8.13 2.75
N LEU A 51 0.31 -8.70 2.89
CA LEU A 51 -0.98 -8.01 2.78
C LEU A 51 -1.17 -7.34 1.41
N TRP A 52 -0.97 -8.16 0.35
CA TRP A 52 -1.15 -7.81 -1.08
C TRP A 52 -0.10 -6.87 -1.69
N CYS A 53 0.94 -6.51 -0.94
CA CYS A 53 1.93 -5.53 -1.40
C CYS A 53 3.08 -6.14 -2.22
N VAL A 54 3.30 -7.45 -2.15
CA VAL A 54 4.45 -8.14 -2.75
C VAL A 54 4.00 -9.29 -3.66
N GLY A 55 3.03 -9.04 -4.52
CA GLY A 55 2.47 -10.04 -5.43
C GLY A 55 3.47 -10.64 -6.43
N ALA A 56 4.57 -9.95 -6.72
CA ALA A 56 5.65 -10.46 -7.56
C ALA A 56 6.65 -11.36 -6.81
N GLY A 57 6.52 -11.48 -5.49
CA GLY A 57 7.48 -12.14 -4.60
C GLY A 57 8.57 -11.18 -4.10
N HIS A 58 9.16 -11.55 -2.96
CA HIS A 58 10.20 -10.76 -2.31
C HIS A 58 11.52 -10.77 -3.10
N ASN A 59 12.25 -9.68 -2.98
CA ASN A 59 13.63 -9.52 -3.50
C ASN A 59 13.79 -9.87 -4.99
N ARG A 60 12.82 -9.53 -5.82
CA ARG A 60 12.93 -9.65 -7.27
C ARG A 60 14.05 -8.77 -7.78
N LYS A 61 15.15 -9.39 -8.22
CA LYS A 61 16.37 -8.71 -8.63
C LYS A 61 16.12 -7.63 -9.69
N THR A 62 15.32 -7.92 -10.69
CA THR A 62 15.01 -6.96 -11.77
C THR A 62 14.28 -5.71 -11.23
N ILE A 63 13.35 -5.87 -10.29
CA ILE A 63 12.64 -4.77 -9.66
C ILE A 63 13.60 -3.97 -8.78
N ASN A 64 14.37 -4.65 -7.93
CA ASN A 64 15.32 -4.01 -7.02
C ASN A 64 16.38 -3.20 -7.77
N GLU A 65 16.93 -3.73 -8.86
CA GLU A 65 17.92 -3.01 -9.67
C GLU A 65 17.32 -1.80 -10.36
N ALA A 66 16.08 -1.89 -10.88
CA ALA A 66 15.41 -0.74 -11.45
C ALA A 66 15.15 0.38 -10.42
N ILE A 67 14.79 0.00 -9.18
CA ILE A 67 14.64 0.97 -8.07
C ILE A 67 15.97 1.63 -7.74
N LYS A 68 17.05 0.88 -7.61
CA LYS A 68 18.39 1.42 -7.32
C LYS A 68 18.83 2.41 -8.40
N GLN A 69 18.70 2.05 -9.68
CA GLN A 69 19.00 2.94 -10.80
C GLN A 69 18.19 4.23 -10.78
N GLN A 70 16.90 4.12 -10.39
CA GLN A 70 16.05 5.31 -10.29
C GLN A 70 16.48 6.22 -9.13
N LEU A 71 16.86 5.65 -7.98
CA LEU A 71 17.36 6.40 -6.82
C LEU A 71 18.64 7.18 -7.16
N ASP A 72 19.53 6.60 -7.98
CA ASP A 72 20.77 7.26 -8.43
C ASP A 72 20.50 8.42 -9.42
N THR A 73 19.32 8.45 -10.04
CA THR A 73 18.95 9.46 -11.06
C THR A 73 18.05 10.55 -10.46
N LEU A 74 17.01 10.15 -9.78
CA LEU A 74 16.02 11.01 -9.14
C LEU A 74 15.31 10.22 -8.05
N ASP A 75 15.65 10.50 -6.81
CA ASP A 75 15.12 9.86 -5.61
C ASP A 75 13.70 10.34 -5.26
N TYR A 76 13.44 11.63 -5.43
CA TYR A 76 12.17 12.25 -5.09
C TYR A 76 11.85 13.46 -5.97
N ALA A 77 10.58 13.58 -6.35
CA ALA A 77 9.97 14.80 -6.85
C ALA A 77 8.55 14.92 -6.32
N THR A 78 8.19 16.10 -5.80
CA THR A 78 6.83 16.35 -5.33
C THR A 78 5.83 16.32 -6.49
N ALA A 79 4.56 16.02 -6.20
CA ALA A 79 3.46 16.04 -7.18
C ALA A 79 2.64 17.36 -7.15
N PHE A 80 3.22 18.45 -6.62
CA PHE A 80 2.58 19.78 -6.59
C PHE A 80 3.12 20.65 -7.73
N SER A 81 2.37 20.75 -8.83
CA SER A 81 2.71 21.49 -10.05
C SER A 81 3.99 21.01 -10.77
N VAL A 82 4.58 19.93 -10.28
CA VAL A 82 5.70 19.21 -10.89
C VAL A 82 5.47 17.72 -10.76
N SER A 83 6.19 16.92 -11.53
CA SER A 83 6.10 15.46 -11.49
C SER A 83 7.38 14.85 -12.06
N ASN A 84 7.38 13.54 -12.28
CA ASN A 84 8.46 12.80 -12.91
C ASN A 84 7.93 11.87 -14.02
N ASP A 85 8.82 11.44 -14.90
CA ASP A 85 8.49 10.59 -16.04
C ASP A 85 7.96 9.21 -15.62
N LYS A 86 8.44 8.65 -14.51
CA LYS A 86 8.03 7.32 -14.02
C LYS A 86 6.58 7.32 -13.56
N ALA A 87 6.13 8.39 -12.91
CA ALA A 87 4.74 8.54 -12.51
C ALA A 87 3.80 8.58 -13.73
N PHE A 88 4.16 9.36 -14.76
CA PHE A 88 3.38 9.41 -16.01
C PHE A 88 3.38 8.04 -16.72
N ARG A 89 4.53 7.38 -16.81
CA ARG A 89 4.60 6.05 -17.43
C ARG A 89 3.77 5.00 -16.69
N ALA A 90 3.84 5.00 -15.36
CA ALA A 90 2.99 4.11 -14.53
C ALA A 90 1.50 4.38 -14.74
N ALA A 91 1.10 5.66 -14.77
CA ALA A 91 -0.30 6.04 -15.04
C ALA A 91 -0.77 5.58 -16.42
N GLU A 92 0.06 5.75 -17.45
CA GLU A 92 -0.22 5.28 -18.82
C GLU A 92 -0.45 3.76 -18.87
N MET A 93 0.44 2.99 -18.23
CA MET A 93 0.33 1.54 -18.18
C MET A 93 -0.93 1.08 -17.42
N ILE A 94 -1.28 1.73 -16.31
CA ILE A 94 -2.49 1.43 -15.53
C ILE A 94 -3.74 1.76 -16.37
N ALA A 95 -3.77 2.94 -17.00
CA ALA A 95 -4.89 3.35 -17.85
C ALA A 95 -5.11 2.38 -19.03
N ALA A 96 -4.03 1.86 -19.61
CA ALA A 96 -4.12 0.87 -20.70
C ALA A 96 -4.73 -0.48 -20.25
N MET A 97 -4.66 -0.82 -18.95
CA MET A 97 -5.25 -2.04 -18.40
C MET A 97 -6.67 -1.80 -17.84
N ALA A 98 -7.06 -0.55 -17.62
CA ALA A 98 -8.34 -0.22 -17.02
C ALA A 98 -9.51 -0.45 -18.02
N PRO A 99 -10.70 -0.83 -17.56
CA PRO A 99 -11.84 -1.06 -18.43
C PRO A 99 -12.46 0.26 -18.93
N GLY A 100 -13.02 0.22 -20.13
CA GLY A 100 -13.76 1.34 -20.72
C GLY A 100 -12.89 2.57 -20.95
N ASP A 101 -13.36 3.72 -20.50
CA ASP A 101 -12.73 5.03 -20.65
C ASP A 101 -12.03 5.53 -19.35
N LEU A 102 -11.77 4.65 -18.41
CA LEU A 102 -11.06 4.97 -17.15
C LEU A 102 -9.58 5.26 -17.44
N ASN A 103 -9.27 6.48 -17.82
CA ASN A 103 -7.95 6.90 -18.29
C ASN A 103 -7.28 7.97 -17.39
N LYS A 104 -7.80 8.22 -16.21
CA LYS A 104 -7.23 9.15 -15.24
C LYS A 104 -6.79 8.39 -13.99
N VAL A 105 -5.53 8.52 -13.60
CA VAL A 105 -4.94 7.83 -12.46
C VAL A 105 -4.50 8.85 -11.42
N LEU A 106 -4.96 8.66 -10.19
CA LEU A 106 -4.49 9.37 -9.02
C LEU A 106 -3.77 8.39 -8.09
N PHE A 107 -2.50 8.63 -7.84
CA PHE A 107 -1.73 7.83 -6.90
C PHE A 107 -1.98 8.29 -5.46
N CYS A 108 -2.17 7.32 -4.56
CA CYS A 108 -2.36 7.52 -3.12
C CYS A 108 -1.34 6.67 -2.35
N ASN A 109 -1.10 7.01 -1.07
CA ASN A 109 -0.13 6.29 -0.25
C ASN A 109 -0.70 5.01 0.39
N SER A 110 -2.02 4.85 0.38
CA SER A 110 -2.69 3.67 0.94
C SER A 110 -4.02 3.40 0.26
N GLY A 111 -4.53 2.16 0.41
CA GLY A 111 -5.87 1.80 -0.03
C GLY A 111 -6.97 2.58 0.69
N SER A 112 -6.77 2.94 1.96
CA SER A 112 -7.71 3.79 2.71
C SER A 112 -7.80 5.19 2.12
N GLU A 113 -6.67 5.81 1.77
CA GLU A 113 -6.66 7.11 1.08
C GLU A 113 -7.32 7.03 -0.30
N ALA A 114 -7.08 5.94 -1.04
CA ALA A 114 -7.71 5.73 -2.33
C ALA A 114 -9.24 5.59 -2.20
N ALA A 115 -9.72 4.83 -1.22
CA ALA A 115 -11.14 4.71 -0.92
C ALA A 115 -11.75 6.07 -0.57
N ASP A 116 -11.19 6.80 0.39
CA ASP A 116 -11.66 8.14 0.77
C ASP A 116 -11.69 9.10 -0.41
N THR A 117 -10.64 9.09 -1.22
CA THR A 117 -10.55 9.97 -2.39
C THR A 117 -11.62 9.62 -3.42
N SER A 118 -11.89 8.33 -3.65
CA SER A 118 -12.93 7.89 -4.58
C SER A 118 -14.33 8.35 -4.14
N LEU A 119 -14.63 8.29 -2.83
CA LEU A 119 -15.89 8.79 -2.27
C LEU A 119 -16.02 10.32 -2.46
N ARG A 120 -14.95 11.06 -2.19
CA ARG A 120 -14.93 12.53 -2.40
C ARG A 120 -15.10 12.91 -3.86
N VAL A 121 -14.45 12.17 -4.78
CA VAL A 121 -14.61 12.39 -6.22
C VAL A 121 -16.04 12.10 -6.66
N ALA A 122 -16.67 11.04 -6.18
CA ALA A 122 -18.06 10.70 -6.49
C ALA A 122 -19.02 11.82 -6.04
N LEU A 123 -18.85 12.34 -4.81
CA LEU A 123 -19.65 13.47 -4.31
C LEU A 123 -19.43 14.73 -5.15
N ALA A 124 -18.19 15.07 -5.45
CA ALA A 124 -17.84 16.24 -6.25
C ALA A 124 -18.40 16.13 -7.68
N TYR A 125 -18.31 14.96 -8.29
CA TYR A 125 -18.88 14.68 -9.61
C TYR A 125 -20.39 14.95 -9.66
N HIS A 126 -21.15 14.35 -8.73
CA HIS A 126 -22.60 14.55 -8.70
C HIS A 126 -22.99 16.00 -8.38
N ARG A 127 -22.25 16.65 -7.49
CA ARG A 127 -22.47 18.07 -7.20
C ARG A 127 -22.23 18.95 -8.43
N ALA A 128 -21.16 18.71 -9.18
CA ALA A 128 -20.84 19.46 -10.39
C ALA A 128 -21.90 19.30 -11.50
N ARG A 129 -22.63 18.17 -11.50
CA ARG A 129 -23.77 17.90 -12.39
C ARG A 129 -25.10 18.47 -11.94
N GLY A 130 -25.14 19.19 -10.81
CA GLY A 130 -26.40 19.68 -10.22
C GLY A 130 -27.16 18.59 -9.42
N GLU A 131 -26.57 17.44 -9.21
CA GLU A 131 -27.17 16.28 -8.51
C GLU A 131 -26.67 16.18 -7.05
N GLY A 132 -26.47 17.31 -6.37
CA GLY A 132 -25.88 17.35 -5.03
C GLY A 132 -26.68 16.63 -3.93
N HIS A 133 -27.92 16.21 -4.22
CA HIS A 133 -28.72 15.35 -3.36
C HIS A 133 -28.24 13.89 -3.34
N ARG A 134 -27.43 13.47 -4.30
CA ARG A 134 -26.83 12.13 -4.37
C ARG A 134 -25.59 12.05 -3.47
N ASN A 135 -25.83 11.99 -2.18
CA ASN A 135 -24.77 12.00 -1.15
C ASN A 135 -24.82 10.79 -0.22
N LEU A 136 -25.68 9.82 -0.50
CA LEU A 136 -25.78 8.56 0.25
C LEU A 136 -24.89 7.49 -0.36
N PHE A 137 -24.04 6.89 0.46
CA PHE A 137 -23.26 5.71 0.12
C PHE A 137 -23.85 4.46 0.75
N ILE A 138 -23.81 3.37 0.02
CA ILE A 138 -24.24 2.06 0.50
C ILE A 138 -23.02 1.17 0.59
N GLY A 139 -22.64 0.79 1.83
CA GLY A 139 -21.62 -0.21 2.10
C GLY A 139 -22.24 -1.60 2.20
N ARG A 140 -21.48 -2.63 1.83
CA ARG A 140 -21.87 -4.02 2.06
C ARG A 140 -21.47 -4.45 3.46
N GLU A 141 -22.31 -5.27 4.10
CA GLU A 141 -21.97 -5.89 5.37
C GLU A 141 -20.63 -6.61 5.30
N ARG A 142 -19.77 -6.41 6.31
CA ARG A 142 -18.40 -6.92 6.37
C ARG A 142 -17.50 -6.47 5.22
N GLY A 143 -17.87 -5.45 4.46
CA GLY A 143 -17.02 -4.82 3.47
C GLY A 143 -15.92 -4.01 4.14
N TYR A 144 -14.71 -4.01 3.55
CA TYR A 144 -13.66 -3.10 3.94
C TYR A 144 -13.62 -1.91 2.98
N HIS A 145 -13.70 -0.71 3.51
CA HIS A 145 -13.74 0.55 2.75
C HIS A 145 -12.68 1.55 3.21
N GLY A 146 -11.61 1.09 3.83
CA GLY A 146 -10.59 1.93 4.45
C GLY A 146 -10.80 2.09 5.96
N VAL A 147 -9.95 2.90 6.57
CA VAL A 147 -9.95 3.14 8.04
C VAL A 147 -10.16 4.60 8.42
N ASN A 148 -10.44 5.48 7.44
CA ASN A 148 -10.62 6.91 7.70
C ASN A 148 -12.10 7.30 7.64
N PHE A 149 -12.74 7.16 6.48
CA PHE A 149 -14.09 7.63 6.21
C PHE A 149 -15.13 6.51 6.25
N GLY A 150 -14.76 5.33 5.78
CA GLY A 150 -15.63 4.17 5.64
C GLY A 150 -15.72 3.26 6.85
#